data_c9ea0bcdd090c29b57405151ec698798
#
_entry.id   c9ea0bcdd090c29b57405151ec698798
#
_cell.length_a   1.000
_cell.length_b   1.000
_cell.length_c   1.000
_cell.angle_alpha   90.00
_cell.angle_beta   90.00
_cell.angle_gamma   90.00
#
_symmetry.space_group_name_H-M   'P 1'
#
loop_
_entity.id
_entity.type
_entity.pdbx_description
1 polymer ?
#
loop_
_entity_poly.entity_id
_entity_poly.type
_entity_poly.pdbx_seq_one_letter_code
_entity_poly.pdbx_strand_id
1 'polypeptide(L)'
;LRLLLDKFTDRIFHHASWKGYWEVLMQQVKPAWRDGYFRAKVVAVKKLSADMLEVLLMPERSWPTHVAGQHIALTIEINGRLTTRVFTIASGANTRQKEKQIRLVTKVKAQGALTPYLHSCVPNQWVNISAPMGEFNWPKVEKPLLMIAGGSGITPFIAMLDDAVNNAQLNHTPVHLLYFAKPDEHVLLNELSAFSQRCEHFTYDILSKQKDGDVEAHLCNFANAHWLVCGPHAMFEQVESYAKAINVPVLSEHFAALPVVSNTSLTEIETFSLVHNGQSLAIDNQQTLLIQLQQAEQPVTYGCGMGICHQCQCVKKRGVVRDTRTGELSDSAEQLIQLCVSQAVTDLEIQL
;
A
#
# COMPACT_ATOMS: atom_id res chain seq x y z
N LEU A 1 27.92 -10.39 -20.78
CA LEU A 1 28.17 -9.01 -21.27
C LEU A 1 27.47 -7.98 -20.37
N ARG A 2 26.19 -8.16 -20.02
CA ARG A 2 25.38 -7.25 -19.19
C ARG A 2 25.96 -7.13 -17.77
N LEU A 3 26.27 -8.22 -17.10
CA LEU A 3 26.93 -8.26 -15.77
C LEU A 3 28.34 -7.64 -15.74
N LEU A 4 29.08 -7.68 -16.87
CA LEU A 4 30.39 -7.06 -17.00
C LEU A 4 30.26 -5.54 -17.22
N LEU A 5 29.25 -5.11 -17.98
CA LEU A 5 28.94 -3.69 -18.17
C LEU A 5 28.47 -3.04 -16.87
N ASP A 6 27.59 -3.72 -16.11
CA ASP A 6 27.10 -3.22 -14.81
C ASP A 6 28.25 -3.08 -13.80
N LYS A 7 29.16 -4.05 -13.70
CA LYS A 7 30.37 -3.95 -12.85
C LYS A 7 31.39 -2.90 -13.31
N PHE A 8 31.43 -2.59 -14.61
CA PHE A 8 32.29 -1.55 -15.16
C PHE A 8 31.72 -0.16 -14.88
N THR A 9 30.40 -0.02 -14.94
CA THR A 9 29.70 1.23 -14.63
C THR A 9 29.77 1.58 -13.14
N ASP A 10 29.65 0.61 -12.23
CA ASP A 10 29.77 0.82 -10.77
C ASP A 10 31.18 1.33 -10.34
N ARG A 11 32.22 1.10 -11.14
CA ARG A 11 33.60 1.53 -10.84
C ARG A 11 33.98 2.89 -11.43
N ILE A 12 33.30 3.34 -12.48
CA ILE A 12 33.69 4.54 -13.23
C ILE A 12 32.64 5.65 -13.13
N PHE A 13 31.41 5.29 -12.81
CA PHE A 13 30.29 6.20 -12.84
C PHE A 13 29.49 6.14 -11.53
N HIS A 14 28.93 7.28 -11.12
CA HIS A 14 28.16 7.42 -9.88
C HIS A 14 26.73 6.85 -9.96
N HIS A 15 26.33 6.16 -11.01
CA HIS A 15 25.03 5.53 -11.18
C HIS A 15 25.14 4.00 -11.14
N ALA A 16 24.24 3.35 -10.40
CA ALA A 16 24.17 1.90 -10.24
C ALA A 16 23.83 1.14 -11.55
N SER A 17 23.42 1.83 -12.59
CA SER A 17 23.24 1.26 -13.93
C SER A 17 23.53 2.28 -15.02
N TRP A 18 24.02 1.82 -16.17
CA TRP A 18 24.24 2.69 -17.32
C TRP A 18 22.93 3.32 -17.86
N LYS A 19 21.79 2.75 -17.54
CA LYS A 19 20.47 3.29 -17.86
C LYS A 19 20.19 4.65 -17.20
N GLY A 20 20.74 4.89 -16.00
CA GLY A 20 20.65 6.18 -15.32
C GLY A 20 21.25 7.33 -16.14
N TYR A 21 22.28 7.06 -16.96
CA TYR A 21 22.85 8.08 -17.85
C TYR A 21 21.94 8.40 -19.05
N TRP A 22 21.17 7.42 -19.51
CA TRP A 22 20.20 7.64 -20.58
C TRP A 22 18.96 8.39 -20.10
N GLU A 23 18.73 8.44 -18.79
CA GLU A 23 17.56 9.11 -18.20
C GLU A 23 17.48 10.57 -18.64
N VAL A 24 18.57 11.32 -18.53
CA VAL A 24 18.62 12.74 -18.90
C VAL A 24 18.34 12.95 -20.40
N LEU A 25 18.87 12.09 -21.26
CA LEU A 25 18.62 12.15 -22.70
C LEU A 25 17.18 11.75 -23.03
N MET A 26 16.68 10.69 -22.39
CA MET A 26 15.31 10.23 -22.61
C MET A 26 14.27 11.24 -22.12
N GLN A 27 14.55 11.98 -21.05
CA GLN A 27 13.66 13.02 -20.54
C GLN A 27 13.48 14.20 -21.49
N GLN A 28 14.45 14.47 -22.38
CA GLN A 28 14.28 15.49 -23.42
C GLN A 28 13.18 15.13 -24.43
N VAL A 29 12.98 13.82 -24.66
CA VAL A 29 11.96 13.30 -25.59
C VAL A 29 10.70 12.85 -24.85
N LYS A 30 10.86 12.35 -23.64
CA LYS A 30 9.80 11.83 -22.77
C LYS A 30 10.03 12.32 -21.33
N PRO A 31 9.60 13.54 -20.98
CA PRO A 31 9.93 14.18 -19.70
C PRO A 31 9.63 13.36 -18.44
N ALA A 32 8.59 12.51 -18.49
CA ALA A 32 8.24 11.64 -17.37
C ALA A 32 9.03 10.30 -17.33
N TRP A 33 9.99 10.08 -18.24
CA TRP A 33 10.76 8.84 -18.23
C TRP A 33 11.70 8.78 -17.02
N ARG A 34 11.60 7.69 -16.25
CA ARG A 34 12.45 7.39 -15.08
C ARG A 34 12.85 5.92 -15.13
N ASP A 35 14.12 5.60 -14.85
CA ASP A 35 14.55 4.20 -14.72
C ASP A 35 13.89 3.55 -13.50
N GLY A 36 13.48 2.29 -13.63
CA GLY A 36 12.79 1.57 -12.56
C GLY A 36 11.30 1.87 -12.40
N TYR A 37 10.73 2.80 -13.18
CA TYR A 37 9.30 3.13 -13.14
C TYR A 37 8.61 2.82 -14.48
N PHE A 38 7.33 2.49 -14.41
CA PHE A 38 6.40 2.57 -15.52
C PHE A 38 5.76 3.94 -15.56
N ARG A 39 5.21 4.31 -16.70
CA ARG A 39 4.48 5.55 -16.87
C ARG A 39 3.01 5.30 -17.05
N ALA A 40 2.19 6.22 -16.57
CA ALA A 40 0.78 6.26 -16.86
C ALA A 40 0.37 7.68 -17.25
N LYS A 41 -0.65 7.79 -18.10
CA LYS A 41 -1.33 9.06 -18.37
C LYS A 41 -2.52 9.20 -17.45
N VAL A 42 -2.70 10.38 -16.88
CA VAL A 42 -3.96 10.75 -16.24
C VAL A 42 -5.02 10.89 -17.32
N VAL A 43 -6.09 10.11 -17.22
CA VAL A 43 -7.24 10.18 -18.12
C VAL A 43 -8.26 11.17 -17.60
N ALA A 44 -8.61 11.02 -16.32
CA ALA A 44 -9.55 11.89 -15.64
C ALA A 44 -9.31 11.90 -14.15
N VAL A 45 -9.69 12.99 -13.50
CA VAL A 45 -9.80 13.09 -12.05
C VAL A 45 -11.23 13.56 -11.75
N LYS A 46 -11.94 12.80 -10.92
CA LYS A 46 -13.32 13.10 -10.53
C LYS A 46 -13.43 13.16 -9.02
N LYS A 47 -14.25 14.07 -8.54
CA LYS A 47 -14.60 14.16 -7.13
C LYS A 47 -15.79 13.22 -6.85
N LEU A 48 -15.60 12.28 -5.93
CA LEU A 48 -16.67 11.36 -5.52
C LEU A 48 -17.44 11.88 -4.29
N SER A 49 -16.74 12.55 -3.37
CA SER A 49 -17.32 13.21 -2.20
C SER A 49 -16.51 14.47 -1.85
N ALA A 50 -16.76 15.07 -0.69
CA ALA A 50 -16.03 16.24 -0.22
C ALA A 50 -14.50 16.00 -0.17
N ASP A 51 -14.10 14.80 0.20
CA ASP A 51 -12.70 14.44 0.45
C ASP A 51 -12.23 13.16 -0.29
N MET A 52 -13.03 12.61 -1.19
CA MET A 52 -12.68 11.43 -1.98
C MET A 52 -12.56 11.77 -3.47
N LEU A 53 -11.47 11.31 -4.08
CA LEU A 53 -11.18 11.44 -5.50
C LEU A 53 -11.13 10.07 -6.19
N GLU A 54 -11.65 10.04 -7.41
CA GLU A 54 -11.37 9.00 -8.40
C GLU A 54 -10.34 9.52 -9.39
N VAL A 55 -9.29 8.74 -9.63
CA VAL A 55 -8.26 9.03 -10.63
C VAL A 55 -8.19 7.87 -11.61
N LEU A 56 -8.45 8.16 -12.86
CA LEU A 56 -8.32 7.19 -13.96
C LEU A 56 -6.95 7.37 -14.61
N LEU A 57 -6.18 6.29 -14.64
CA LEU A 57 -4.85 6.26 -15.23
C LEU A 57 -4.81 5.27 -16.40
N MET A 58 -4.14 5.65 -17.47
CA MET A 58 -3.81 4.76 -18.60
C MET A 58 -2.33 4.39 -18.51
N PRO A 59 -1.98 3.22 -17.96
CA PRO A 59 -0.61 2.73 -17.94
C PRO A 59 -0.07 2.51 -19.35
N GLU A 60 1.25 2.66 -19.51
CA GLU A 60 1.91 2.31 -20.75
C GLU A 60 1.75 0.82 -21.08
N ARG A 61 1.94 0.46 -22.34
CA ARG A 61 1.65 -0.88 -22.85
C ARG A 61 2.48 -1.98 -22.18
N SER A 62 3.69 -1.65 -21.75
CA SER A 62 4.61 -2.58 -21.07
C SER A 62 4.27 -2.85 -19.60
N TRP A 63 3.33 -2.09 -19.01
CA TRP A 63 2.94 -2.26 -17.62
C TRP A 63 2.26 -3.62 -17.40
N PRO A 64 2.71 -4.41 -16.40
CA PRO A 64 2.17 -5.76 -16.16
C PRO A 64 0.68 -5.75 -15.85
N THR A 65 0.00 -6.85 -16.14
CA THR A 65 -1.39 -7.06 -15.70
C THR A 65 -1.42 -7.23 -14.19
N HIS A 66 -2.32 -6.52 -13.52
CA HIS A 66 -2.52 -6.65 -12.08
C HIS A 66 -3.54 -7.74 -11.76
N VAL A 67 -3.58 -8.13 -10.49
CA VAL A 67 -4.64 -8.95 -9.88
C VAL A 67 -5.48 -8.03 -9.00
N ALA A 68 -6.79 -8.24 -8.96
CA ALA A 68 -7.71 -7.46 -8.14
C ALA A 68 -7.31 -7.51 -6.66
N GLY A 69 -7.25 -6.35 -6.01
CA GLY A 69 -6.75 -6.18 -4.65
C GLY A 69 -5.31 -5.67 -4.57
N GLN A 70 -4.53 -5.77 -5.65
CA GLN A 70 -3.17 -5.22 -5.69
C GLN A 70 -3.15 -3.70 -5.69
N HIS A 71 -2.01 -3.14 -5.33
CA HIS A 71 -1.75 -1.71 -5.26
C HIS A 71 -0.55 -1.31 -6.11
N ILE A 72 -0.39 -0.02 -6.35
CA ILE A 72 0.77 0.60 -7.00
C ILE A 72 1.36 1.70 -6.14
N ALA A 73 2.65 1.93 -6.29
CA ALA A 73 3.29 3.17 -5.86
C ALA A 73 3.15 4.21 -6.98
N LEU A 74 2.46 5.30 -6.71
CA LEU A 74 2.31 6.45 -7.62
C LEU A 74 3.32 7.52 -7.20
N THR A 75 4.17 7.93 -8.14
CA THR A 75 5.22 8.94 -7.92
C THR A 75 4.98 10.13 -8.83
N ILE A 76 4.94 11.31 -8.22
CA ILE A 76 4.78 12.60 -8.93
C ILE A 76 5.85 13.56 -8.42
N GLU A 77 6.39 14.35 -9.32
CA GLU A 77 7.27 15.45 -8.95
C GLU A 77 6.43 16.67 -8.52
N ILE A 78 6.60 17.09 -7.28
CA ILE A 78 5.90 18.21 -6.67
C ILE A 78 6.96 19.19 -6.14
N ASN A 79 6.99 20.41 -6.67
CA ASN A 79 7.96 21.44 -6.31
C ASN A 79 9.42 20.95 -6.39
N GLY A 80 9.76 20.23 -7.47
CA GLY A 80 11.10 19.68 -7.70
C GLY A 80 11.45 18.44 -6.86
N ARG A 81 10.52 17.92 -6.05
CA ARG A 81 10.72 16.74 -5.21
C ARG A 81 9.81 15.59 -5.65
N LEU A 82 10.40 14.42 -5.87
CA LEU A 82 9.63 13.20 -6.12
C LEU A 82 8.88 12.79 -4.85
N THR A 83 7.57 12.70 -4.98
CA THR A 83 6.68 12.30 -3.88
C THR A 83 5.94 11.04 -4.27
N THR A 84 6.08 10.00 -3.46
CA THR A 84 5.48 8.68 -3.72
C THR A 84 4.45 8.34 -2.67
N ARG A 85 3.30 7.79 -3.10
CA ARG A 85 2.29 7.18 -2.22
C ARG A 85 1.75 5.91 -2.86
N VAL A 86 1.34 4.99 -2.00
CA VAL A 86 0.73 3.72 -2.41
C VAL A 86 -0.78 3.89 -2.50
N PHE A 87 -1.36 3.36 -3.56
CA PHE A 87 -2.80 3.34 -3.79
C PHE A 87 -3.23 1.97 -4.30
N THR A 88 -4.30 1.45 -3.73
CA THR A 88 -4.92 0.23 -4.24
C THR A 88 -5.57 0.50 -5.60
N ILE A 89 -5.45 -0.46 -6.49
CA ILE A 89 -6.13 -0.43 -7.79
C ILE A 89 -7.59 -0.80 -7.55
N ALA A 90 -8.48 0.15 -7.75
CA ALA A 90 -9.92 0.02 -7.49
C ALA A 90 -10.71 -0.44 -8.74
N SER A 91 -10.08 -1.17 -9.63
CA SER A 91 -10.69 -1.77 -10.83
C SER A 91 -10.18 -3.18 -11.03
N GLY A 92 -11.00 -4.08 -11.52
CA GLY A 92 -10.62 -5.45 -11.83
C GLY A 92 -9.64 -5.54 -12.99
N ALA A 93 -8.92 -6.67 -13.08
CA ALA A 93 -7.99 -6.94 -14.17
C ALA A 93 -8.70 -7.07 -15.52
N ASN A 94 -9.91 -7.62 -15.54
CA ASN A 94 -10.75 -7.74 -16.74
C ASN A 94 -11.16 -6.37 -17.28
N THR A 95 -11.57 -5.45 -16.41
CA THR A 95 -11.89 -4.06 -16.77
C THR A 95 -10.65 -3.36 -17.33
N ARG A 96 -9.48 -3.55 -16.72
CA ARG A 96 -8.20 -3.06 -17.24
C ARG A 96 -7.90 -3.57 -18.65
N GLN A 97 -8.14 -4.84 -18.94
CA GLN A 97 -7.89 -5.41 -20.27
C GLN A 97 -8.79 -4.80 -21.34
N LYS A 98 -10.05 -4.53 -21.01
CA LYS A 98 -11.04 -3.93 -21.93
C LYS A 98 -10.78 -2.44 -22.15
N GLU A 99 -10.63 -1.68 -21.07
CA GLU A 99 -10.56 -0.22 -21.09
C GLU A 99 -9.14 0.33 -21.18
N LYS A 100 -8.11 -0.51 -20.97
CA LYS A 100 -6.69 -0.12 -20.90
C LYS A 100 -6.39 0.92 -19.83
N GLN A 101 -7.25 1.02 -18.82
CA GLN A 101 -7.18 1.97 -17.72
C GLN A 101 -7.19 1.23 -16.40
N ILE A 102 -6.60 1.85 -15.39
CA ILE A 102 -6.75 1.48 -13.98
C ILE A 102 -7.38 2.66 -13.23
N ARG A 103 -8.11 2.34 -12.20
CA ARG A 103 -8.78 3.29 -11.34
C ARG A 103 -8.16 3.31 -9.96
N LEU A 104 -7.91 4.50 -9.44
CA LEU A 104 -7.55 4.71 -8.04
C LEU A 104 -8.68 5.51 -7.38
N VAL A 105 -9.03 5.15 -6.16
CA VAL A 105 -9.95 5.93 -5.32
C VAL A 105 -9.23 6.25 -4.03
N THR A 106 -9.13 7.52 -3.69
CA THR A 106 -8.30 7.98 -2.58
C THR A 106 -8.94 9.10 -1.78
N LYS A 107 -8.71 9.07 -0.46
CA LYS A 107 -9.06 10.18 0.42
C LYS A 107 -8.03 11.30 0.32
N VAL A 108 -8.50 12.51 0.12
CA VAL A 108 -7.65 13.71 0.11
C VAL A 108 -7.28 14.07 1.54
N LYS A 109 -5.99 14.02 1.86
CA LYS A 109 -5.46 14.50 3.14
C LYS A 109 -5.00 15.94 2.94
N ALA A 110 -5.69 16.91 3.54
CA ALA A 110 -5.41 18.34 3.36
C ALA A 110 -3.93 18.72 3.65
N GLN A 111 -3.31 18.07 4.64
CA GLN A 111 -1.91 18.28 4.98
C GLN A 111 -0.95 17.35 4.19
N GLY A 112 -1.47 16.49 3.30
CA GLY A 112 -0.67 15.61 2.48
C GLY A 112 -0.10 16.35 1.26
N ALA A 113 1.11 15.99 0.83
CA ALA A 113 1.70 16.61 -0.37
C ALA A 113 1.07 16.07 -1.66
N LEU A 114 0.82 14.75 -1.77
CA LEU A 114 0.46 14.11 -3.05
C LEU A 114 -1.05 14.13 -3.33
N THR A 115 -1.90 13.80 -2.35
CA THR A 115 -3.35 13.69 -2.61
C THR A 115 -4.03 15.01 -2.94
N PRO A 116 -3.67 16.18 -2.35
CA PRO A 116 -4.14 17.47 -2.84
C PRO A 116 -3.65 17.80 -4.24
N TYR A 117 -2.39 17.42 -4.58
CA TYR A 117 -1.84 17.64 -5.92
C TYR A 117 -2.58 16.81 -6.98
N LEU A 118 -3.01 15.59 -6.67
CA LEU A 118 -3.80 14.76 -7.58
C LEU A 118 -5.09 15.46 -8.04
N HIS A 119 -5.69 16.27 -7.18
CA HIS A 119 -6.88 17.05 -7.53
C HIS A 119 -6.61 18.07 -8.65
N SER A 120 -5.39 18.57 -8.77
CA SER A 120 -4.97 19.52 -9.80
C SER A 120 -4.42 18.88 -11.08
N CYS A 121 -4.28 17.55 -11.12
CA CYS A 121 -3.82 16.85 -12.29
C CYS A 121 -4.80 17.00 -13.46
N VAL A 122 -4.25 17.24 -14.65
CA VAL A 122 -5.02 17.42 -15.87
C VAL A 122 -4.93 16.20 -16.78
N PRO A 123 -5.95 15.96 -17.64
CA PRO A 123 -5.89 14.90 -18.63
C PRO A 123 -4.63 14.99 -19.49
N ASN A 124 -4.08 13.82 -19.84
CA ASN A 124 -2.82 13.63 -20.57
C ASN A 124 -1.53 13.98 -19.79
N GLN A 125 -1.61 14.41 -18.54
CA GLN A 125 -0.44 14.52 -17.69
C GLN A 125 0.17 13.14 -17.45
N TRP A 126 1.51 13.05 -17.54
CA TRP A 126 2.24 11.83 -17.24
C TRP A 126 2.60 11.75 -15.75
N VAL A 127 2.44 10.56 -15.20
CA VAL A 127 2.87 10.20 -13.85
C VAL A 127 3.67 8.91 -13.89
N ASN A 128 4.48 8.66 -12.87
CA ASN A 128 5.23 7.41 -12.71
C ASN A 128 4.48 6.46 -11.77
N ILE A 129 4.46 5.19 -12.13
CA ILE A 129 3.83 4.13 -11.32
C ILE A 129 4.79 2.94 -11.21
N SER A 130 4.68 2.18 -10.13
CA SER A 130 5.35 0.89 -9.99
C SER A 130 4.67 -0.21 -10.82
N ALA A 131 5.28 -1.38 -10.91
CA ALA A 131 4.54 -2.61 -11.18
C ALA A 131 3.46 -2.81 -10.11
N PRO A 132 2.39 -3.61 -10.40
CA PRO A 132 1.43 -4.02 -9.38
C PRO A 132 2.11 -4.82 -8.28
N MET A 133 1.71 -4.60 -7.02
CA MET A 133 2.28 -5.23 -5.84
C MET A 133 1.18 -5.64 -4.87
N GLY A 134 1.50 -6.53 -3.93
CA GLY A 134 0.61 -6.95 -2.86
C GLY A 134 -0.01 -8.32 -3.09
N GLU A 135 -0.36 -8.98 -1.98
CA GLU A 135 -0.92 -10.32 -1.95
C GLU A 135 -2.36 -10.35 -1.39
N PHE A 136 -2.95 -9.18 -1.15
CA PHE A 136 -4.33 -9.06 -0.71
C PHE A 136 -5.28 -9.26 -1.88
N ASN A 137 -5.51 -10.54 -2.22
CA ASN A 137 -6.27 -10.96 -3.39
C ASN A 137 -7.46 -11.82 -2.99
N TRP A 138 -8.33 -12.11 -3.95
CA TRP A 138 -9.41 -13.08 -3.76
C TRP A 138 -8.83 -14.42 -3.28
N PRO A 139 -9.25 -14.91 -2.10
CA PRO A 139 -8.67 -16.13 -1.53
C PRO A 139 -9.11 -17.37 -2.29
N LYS A 140 -8.23 -18.36 -2.38
CA LYS A 140 -8.53 -19.67 -2.95
C LYS A 140 -9.19 -20.57 -1.92
N VAL A 141 -10.41 -20.25 -1.53
CA VAL A 141 -11.18 -21.00 -0.51
C VAL A 141 -12.58 -21.29 -1.04
N GLU A 142 -13.15 -22.43 -0.60
CA GLU A 142 -14.54 -22.83 -0.91
C GLU A 142 -15.55 -22.38 0.14
N LYS A 143 -15.15 -21.48 1.04
CA LYS A 143 -16.01 -20.95 2.11
C LYS A 143 -16.63 -19.62 1.69
N PRO A 144 -17.79 -19.27 2.29
CA PRO A 144 -18.29 -17.90 2.17
C PRO A 144 -17.22 -16.87 2.57
N LEU A 145 -17.27 -15.69 1.97
CA LEU A 145 -16.36 -14.60 2.28
C LEU A 145 -17.08 -13.51 3.06
N LEU A 146 -16.46 -13.03 4.11
CA LEU A 146 -16.81 -11.78 4.77
C LEU A 146 -15.78 -10.74 4.41
N MET A 147 -16.18 -9.68 3.71
CA MET A 147 -15.38 -8.52 3.40
C MET A 147 -15.70 -7.41 4.40
N ILE A 148 -14.69 -6.83 5.06
CA ILE A 148 -14.85 -5.79 6.08
C ILE A 148 -14.09 -4.56 5.62
N ALA A 149 -14.79 -3.53 5.19
CA ALA A 149 -14.23 -2.31 4.63
C ALA A 149 -14.37 -1.13 5.58
N GLY A 150 -13.31 -0.35 5.78
CA GLY A 150 -13.33 0.91 6.52
C GLY A 150 -12.92 2.11 5.67
N GLY A 151 -13.86 3.03 5.37
CA GLY A 151 -13.59 4.21 4.56
C GLY A 151 -13.00 3.87 3.19
N SER A 152 -11.81 4.39 2.88
CA SER A 152 -11.11 4.07 1.62
C SER A 152 -10.67 2.60 1.49
N GLY A 153 -10.77 1.80 2.55
CA GLY A 153 -10.54 0.35 2.52
C GLY A 153 -11.56 -0.43 1.68
N ILE A 154 -12.57 0.22 1.15
CA ILE A 154 -13.48 -0.35 0.16
C ILE A 154 -12.80 -0.67 -1.19
N THR A 155 -11.68 0.01 -1.52
CA THR A 155 -11.06 -0.05 -2.84
C THR A 155 -10.62 -1.43 -3.31
N PRO A 156 -9.93 -2.28 -2.51
CA PRO A 156 -9.58 -3.62 -2.95
C PRO A 156 -10.82 -4.50 -3.16
N PHE A 157 -11.85 -4.33 -2.35
CA PHE A 157 -13.07 -5.12 -2.46
C PHE A 157 -13.87 -4.78 -3.72
N ILE A 158 -13.94 -3.50 -4.11
CA ILE A 158 -14.54 -3.10 -5.39
C ILE A 158 -13.80 -3.75 -6.57
N ALA A 159 -12.47 -3.77 -6.56
CA ALA A 159 -11.69 -4.44 -7.59
C ALA A 159 -11.94 -5.96 -7.63
N MET A 160 -11.98 -6.60 -6.46
CA MET A 160 -12.25 -8.03 -6.33
C MET A 160 -13.66 -8.39 -6.81
N LEU A 161 -14.67 -7.58 -6.43
CA LEU A 161 -16.06 -7.78 -6.84
C LEU A 161 -16.24 -7.56 -8.35
N ASP A 162 -15.58 -6.54 -8.92
CA ASP A 162 -15.58 -6.30 -10.37
C ASP A 162 -15.06 -7.53 -11.14
N ASP A 163 -13.93 -8.10 -10.74
CA ASP A 163 -13.42 -9.32 -11.35
C ASP A 163 -14.30 -10.54 -11.07
N ALA A 164 -14.79 -10.71 -9.84
CA ALA A 164 -15.60 -11.85 -9.45
C ALA A 164 -16.94 -11.91 -10.19
N VAL A 165 -17.57 -10.75 -10.44
CA VAL A 165 -18.78 -10.64 -11.28
C VAL A 165 -18.48 -11.01 -12.73
N ASN A 166 -17.36 -10.51 -13.27
CA ASN A 166 -16.99 -10.76 -14.66
C ASN A 166 -16.50 -12.20 -14.92
N ASN A 167 -15.95 -12.88 -13.90
CA ASN A 167 -15.45 -14.26 -13.96
C ASN A 167 -16.47 -15.29 -13.42
N ALA A 168 -17.69 -14.89 -13.10
CA ALA A 168 -18.74 -15.73 -12.50
C ALA A 168 -18.34 -16.41 -11.16
N GLN A 169 -17.33 -15.87 -10.45
CA GLN A 169 -16.88 -16.43 -9.16
C GLN A 169 -17.97 -16.31 -8.09
N LEU A 170 -18.75 -15.22 -8.11
CA LEU A 170 -19.87 -15.00 -7.19
C LEU A 170 -21.02 -15.99 -7.38
N ASN A 171 -21.05 -16.75 -8.48
CA ASN A 171 -22.08 -17.78 -8.67
C ASN A 171 -21.86 -18.99 -7.73
N HIS A 172 -20.65 -19.13 -7.18
CA HIS A 172 -20.26 -20.29 -6.37
C HIS A 172 -19.82 -19.92 -4.96
N THR A 173 -19.47 -18.65 -4.72
CA THR A 173 -18.94 -18.19 -3.42
C THR A 173 -19.83 -17.09 -2.87
N PRO A 174 -20.63 -17.35 -1.82
CA PRO A 174 -21.38 -16.31 -1.14
C PRO A 174 -20.43 -15.26 -0.54
N VAL A 175 -20.74 -13.99 -0.74
CA VAL A 175 -19.96 -12.87 -0.23
C VAL A 175 -20.86 -11.88 0.50
N HIS A 176 -20.46 -11.51 1.69
CA HIS A 176 -21.09 -10.43 2.43
C HIS A 176 -20.08 -9.33 2.72
N LEU A 177 -20.44 -8.07 2.43
CA LEU A 177 -19.59 -6.90 2.67
C LEU A 177 -20.17 -6.04 3.80
N LEU A 178 -19.40 -5.84 4.85
CA LEU A 178 -19.66 -4.82 5.87
C LEU A 178 -18.85 -3.56 5.50
N TYR A 179 -19.53 -2.48 5.13
CA TYR A 179 -18.87 -1.24 4.71
C TYR A 179 -19.08 -0.11 5.73
N PHE A 180 -18.06 0.14 6.54
CA PHE A 180 -18.03 1.19 7.56
C PHE A 180 -17.44 2.48 7.02
N ALA A 181 -18.17 3.58 7.15
CA ALA A 181 -17.68 4.94 6.93
C ALA A 181 -18.50 5.91 7.78
N LYS A 182 -18.12 7.18 7.82
CA LYS A 182 -19.03 8.22 8.32
C LYS A 182 -20.22 8.36 7.39
N PRO A 183 -21.39 8.80 7.88
CA PRO A 183 -22.62 8.80 7.08
C PRO A 183 -22.50 9.40 5.68
N ASP A 184 -21.75 10.50 5.52
CA ASP A 184 -21.59 11.21 4.25
C ASP A 184 -20.30 10.86 3.49
N GLU A 185 -19.51 9.88 4.02
CA GLU A 185 -18.23 9.48 3.44
C GLU A 185 -18.30 8.14 2.69
N HIS A 186 -19.47 7.48 2.63
CA HIS A 186 -19.66 6.28 1.82
C HIS A 186 -19.58 6.62 0.34
N VAL A 187 -18.73 5.93 -0.40
CA VAL A 187 -18.56 6.12 -1.85
C VAL A 187 -18.79 4.80 -2.59
N LEU A 188 -18.95 4.86 -3.91
CA LEU A 188 -19.12 3.70 -4.79
C LEU A 188 -20.39 2.85 -4.50
N LEU A 189 -21.40 3.44 -3.85
CA LEU A 189 -22.64 2.74 -3.49
C LEU A 189 -23.43 2.25 -4.71
N ASN A 190 -23.41 3.01 -5.81
CA ASN A 190 -24.07 2.62 -7.06
C ASN A 190 -23.43 1.35 -7.65
N GLU A 191 -22.11 1.17 -7.49
CA GLU A 191 -21.41 -0.02 -7.95
C GLU A 191 -21.76 -1.22 -7.08
N LEU A 192 -21.79 -1.06 -5.75
CA LEU A 192 -22.24 -2.11 -4.83
C LEU A 192 -23.67 -2.56 -5.14
N SER A 193 -24.57 -1.60 -5.39
CA SER A 193 -25.93 -1.90 -5.80
C SER A 193 -25.99 -2.67 -7.11
N ALA A 194 -25.19 -2.25 -8.11
CA ALA A 194 -25.14 -2.93 -9.40
C ALA A 194 -24.58 -4.36 -9.27
N PHE A 195 -23.58 -4.60 -8.42
CA PHE A 195 -23.05 -5.94 -8.16
C PHE A 195 -24.12 -6.83 -7.49
N SER A 196 -24.83 -6.33 -6.47
CA SER A 196 -25.87 -7.08 -5.76
C SER A 196 -27.06 -7.40 -6.69
N GLN A 197 -27.42 -6.51 -7.60
CA GLN A 197 -28.49 -6.78 -8.58
C GLN A 197 -28.09 -7.84 -9.63
N ARG A 198 -26.79 -7.96 -9.92
CA ARG A 198 -26.28 -8.93 -10.90
C ARG A 198 -25.97 -10.30 -10.31
N CYS A 199 -25.75 -10.39 -9.00
CA CYS A 199 -25.29 -11.59 -8.31
C CYS A 199 -26.03 -11.80 -6.99
N GLU A 200 -26.90 -12.79 -6.94
CA GLU A 200 -27.71 -13.14 -5.75
C GLU A 200 -26.85 -13.54 -4.53
N HIS A 201 -25.65 -14.05 -4.77
CA HIS A 201 -24.71 -14.43 -3.72
C HIS A 201 -23.88 -13.27 -3.16
N PHE A 202 -24.09 -12.03 -3.63
CA PHE A 202 -23.46 -10.85 -3.06
C PHE A 202 -24.47 -9.99 -2.31
N THR A 203 -24.20 -9.78 -1.02
CA THR A 203 -24.97 -8.88 -0.15
C THR A 203 -24.03 -7.92 0.57
N TYR A 204 -24.55 -6.78 1.03
CA TYR A 204 -23.76 -5.81 1.74
C TYR A 204 -24.58 -4.97 2.71
N ASP A 205 -23.92 -4.52 3.79
CA ASP A 205 -24.45 -3.56 4.76
C ASP A 205 -23.62 -2.26 4.72
N ILE A 206 -24.32 -1.13 4.71
CA ILE A 206 -23.73 0.21 4.81
C ILE A 206 -23.86 0.67 6.25
N LEU A 207 -22.72 0.76 6.92
CA LEU A 207 -22.64 0.94 8.37
C LEU A 207 -21.84 2.17 8.77
N SER A 208 -22.19 2.78 9.88
CA SER A 208 -21.40 3.81 10.52
C SER A 208 -21.25 3.53 12.01
N LYS A 209 -20.04 3.71 12.56
CA LYS A 209 -19.77 3.49 13.98
C LYS A 209 -20.72 4.28 14.89
N GLN A 210 -21.06 5.51 14.49
CA GLN A 210 -21.91 6.39 15.28
C GLN A 210 -23.37 5.88 15.43
N LYS A 211 -23.87 5.21 14.39
CA LYS A 211 -25.27 4.76 14.33
C LYS A 211 -25.42 3.27 14.63
N ASP A 212 -24.49 2.47 14.13
CA ASP A 212 -24.63 1.03 14.07
C ASP A 212 -23.68 0.31 15.07
N GLY A 213 -22.83 1.08 15.79
CA GLY A 213 -21.86 0.54 16.74
C GLY A 213 -20.53 0.10 16.12
N ASP A 214 -19.70 -0.54 16.92
CA ASP A 214 -18.41 -1.05 16.49
C ASP A 214 -18.53 -2.30 15.62
N VAL A 215 -17.49 -2.61 14.84
CA VAL A 215 -17.48 -3.73 13.90
C VAL A 215 -17.75 -5.07 14.57
N GLU A 216 -17.32 -5.28 15.82
CA GLU A 216 -17.51 -6.52 16.57
C GLU A 216 -18.99 -6.94 16.69
N ALA A 217 -19.90 -5.96 16.82
CA ALA A 217 -21.33 -6.22 16.92
C ALA A 217 -21.92 -6.91 15.69
N HIS A 218 -21.23 -6.86 14.56
CA HIS A 218 -21.69 -7.38 13.26
C HIS A 218 -21.02 -8.70 12.86
N LEU A 219 -20.05 -9.23 13.66
CA LEU A 219 -19.23 -10.38 13.27
C LEU A 219 -19.83 -11.75 13.65
N CYS A 220 -20.74 -11.79 14.61
CA CYS A 220 -21.21 -13.05 15.23
C CYS A 220 -21.80 -14.06 14.25
N ASN A 221 -22.41 -13.62 13.15
CA ASN A 221 -23.06 -14.49 12.17
C ASN A 221 -22.10 -15.07 11.11
N PHE A 222 -20.82 -14.71 11.14
CA PHE A 222 -19.87 -15.03 10.07
C PHE A 222 -18.75 -15.98 10.50
N ALA A 223 -18.89 -16.72 11.60
CA ALA A 223 -17.88 -17.65 12.09
C ALA A 223 -17.45 -18.72 11.08
N ASN A 224 -18.31 -19.07 10.13
CA ASN A 224 -17.99 -20.06 9.08
C ASN A 224 -17.42 -19.44 7.80
N ALA A 225 -17.26 -18.10 7.72
CA ALA A 225 -16.72 -17.41 6.58
C ALA A 225 -15.20 -17.26 6.68
N HIS A 226 -14.55 -17.01 5.54
CA HIS A 226 -13.17 -16.51 5.49
C HIS A 226 -13.22 -14.98 5.48
N TRP A 227 -12.47 -14.35 6.37
CA TRP A 227 -12.56 -12.90 6.56
C TRP A 227 -11.44 -12.16 5.86
N LEU A 228 -11.81 -11.10 5.15
CA LEU A 228 -10.91 -10.13 4.55
C LEU A 228 -11.19 -8.77 5.17
N VAL A 229 -10.17 -8.08 5.66
CA VAL A 229 -10.32 -6.77 6.28
C VAL A 229 -9.39 -5.75 5.65
N CYS A 230 -9.95 -4.58 5.29
CA CYS A 230 -9.19 -3.43 4.83
C CYS A 230 -9.79 -2.14 5.39
N GLY A 231 -9.02 -1.40 6.18
CA GLY A 231 -9.51 -0.20 6.85
C GLY A 231 -8.54 0.41 7.83
N PRO A 232 -9.03 1.27 8.74
CA PRO A 232 -8.23 1.87 9.80
C PRO A 232 -7.70 0.81 10.78
N HIS A 233 -6.52 1.08 11.34
CA HIS A 233 -5.87 0.17 12.29
C HIS A 233 -6.77 -0.27 13.46
N ALA A 234 -7.49 0.66 14.09
CA ALA A 234 -8.39 0.34 15.19
C ALA A 234 -9.51 -0.64 14.81
N MET A 235 -10.01 -0.60 13.57
CA MET A 235 -10.97 -1.59 13.07
C MET A 235 -10.31 -2.95 12.91
N PHE A 236 -9.08 -2.97 12.39
CA PHE A 236 -8.32 -4.20 12.23
C PHE A 236 -8.06 -4.89 13.57
N GLU A 237 -7.60 -4.16 14.60
CA GLU A 237 -7.37 -4.72 15.94
C GLU A 237 -8.63 -5.38 16.53
N GLN A 238 -9.78 -4.75 16.38
CA GLN A 238 -11.06 -5.31 16.83
C GLN A 238 -11.41 -6.59 16.08
N VAL A 239 -11.32 -6.57 14.73
CA VAL A 239 -11.61 -7.73 13.89
C VAL A 239 -10.66 -8.89 14.19
N GLU A 240 -9.34 -8.63 14.30
CA GLU A 240 -8.35 -9.65 14.59
C GLU A 240 -8.52 -10.26 15.97
N SER A 241 -8.76 -9.43 17.00
CA SER A 241 -9.01 -9.88 18.36
C SER A 241 -10.23 -10.81 18.41
N TYR A 242 -11.33 -10.41 17.78
CA TYR A 242 -12.54 -11.21 17.73
C TYR A 242 -12.34 -12.51 16.95
N ALA A 243 -11.75 -12.44 15.77
CA ALA A 243 -11.48 -13.60 14.93
C ALA A 243 -10.57 -14.63 15.62
N LYS A 244 -9.56 -14.15 16.36
CA LYS A 244 -8.68 -14.99 17.17
C LYS A 244 -9.44 -15.71 18.28
N ALA A 245 -10.37 -15.03 18.95
CA ALA A 245 -11.20 -15.64 20.00
C ALA A 245 -12.09 -16.78 19.48
N ILE A 246 -12.53 -16.71 18.22
CA ILE A 246 -13.40 -17.74 17.59
C ILE A 246 -12.65 -18.63 16.58
N ASN A 247 -11.31 -18.48 16.48
CA ASN A 247 -10.42 -19.26 15.60
C ASN A 247 -10.79 -19.16 14.10
N VAL A 248 -11.09 -17.94 13.63
CA VAL A 248 -11.35 -17.66 12.21
C VAL A 248 -10.12 -17.02 11.57
N PRO A 249 -9.66 -17.49 10.38
CA PRO A 249 -8.55 -16.86 9.67
C PRO A 249 -8.95 -15.52 9.07
N VAL A 250 -8.08 -14.53 9.22
CA VAL A 250 -8.25 -13.18 8.66
C VAL A 250 -7.11 -12.86 7.70
N LEU A 251 -7.46 -12.44 6.49
CA LEU A 251 -6.52 -11.81 5.56
C LEU A 251 -6.72 -10.29 5.63
N SER A 252 -5.64 -9.53 5.79
CA SER A 252 -5.71 -8.09 6.00
C SER A 252 -4.80 -7.28 5.11
N GLU A 253 -5.22 -6.05 4.79
CA GLU A 253 -4.39 -5.02 4.16
C GLU A 253 -4.52 -3.69 4.91
N HIS A 254 -3.38 -3.08 5.23
CA HIS A 254 -3.31 -1.82 5.96
C HIS A 254 -2.90 -0.66 5.04
N PHE A 255 -3.65 0.46 5.07
CA PHE A 255 -3.35 1.67 4.30
C PHE A 255 -2.65 2.78 5.09
N ALA A 256 -2.40 2.57 6.36
CA ALA A 256 -1.64 3.48 7.19
C ALA A 256 -0.33 2.83 7.64
N ALA A 257 0.72 3.62 7.82
CA ALA A 257 1.82 3.16 8.65
C ALA A 257 1.21 2.66 9.97
N LEU A 258 1.49 1.41 10.31
CA LEU A 258 1.09 0.91 11.61
C LEU A 258 1.65 1.91 12.64
N PRO A 259 0.86 2.36 13.61
CA PRO A 259 1.46 3.07 14.72
C PRO A 259 2.58 2.17 15.22
N VAL A 260 3.73 2.77 15.48
CA VAL A 260 4.81 2.05 16.17
C VAL A 260 4.13 1.40 17.36
N VAL A 261 4.05 0.08 17.36
CA VAL A 261 3.56 -0.64 18.52
C VAL A 261 4.62 -0.37 19.58
N SER A 262 4.39 0.67 20.37
CA SER A 262 5.00 0.78 21.66
C SER A 262 4.44 -0.42 22.40
N ASN A 263 5.17 -1.55 22.29
CA ASN A 263 4.90 -2.69 23.16
C ASN A 263 4.94 -2.12 24.56
N THR A 264 3.78 -2.02 25.19
CA THR A 264 3.60 -1.59 26.58
C THR A 264 4.41 -2.44 27.57
N SER A 265 5.21 -3.39 27.09
CA SER A 265 6.17 -4.17 27.84
C SER A 265 7.63 -3.67 27.74
N LEU A 266 7.96 -2.71 26.84
CA LEU A 266 9.26 -2.05 26.87
C LEU A 266 9.16 -0.84 27.82
N THR A 267 9.31 -1.10 29.10
CA THR A 267 9.26 -0.08 30.16
C THR A 267 10.50 0.82 30.19
N GLU A 268 11.55 0.48 29.44
CA GLU A 268 12.81 1.23 29.40
C GLU A 268 13.14 1.62 27.95
N ILE A 269 13.50 2.91 27.77
CA ILE A 269 14.07 3.41 26.52
C ILE A 269 15.52 2.94 26.47
N GLU A 270 15.81 2.06 25.52
CA GLU A 270 17.17 1.62 25.26
C GLU A 270 17.74 2.42 24.09
N THR A 271 18.96 2.90 24.23
CA THR A 271 19.69 3.64 23.20
C THR A 271 20.74 2.75 22.58
N PHE A 272 20.80 2.75 21.26
CA PHE A 272 21.74 1.98 20.45
C PHE A 272 22.55 2.89 19.53
N SER A 273 23.64 2.38 19.01
CA SER A 273 24.47 3.03 17.99
C SER A 273 24.07 2.51 16.60
N LEU A 274 23.77 3.44 15.69
CA LEU A 274 23.60 3.14 14.25
C LEU A 274 24.79 3.67 13.47
N VAL A 275 25.55 2.77 12.85
CA VAL A 275 26.68 3.14 11.98
C VAL A 275 26.24 3.11 10.53
N HIS A 276 26.46 4.23 9.82
CA HIS A 276 26.23 4.37 8.38
C HIS A 276 27.36 5.23 7.78
N ASN A 277 28.00 4.73 6.72
CA ASN A 277 29.13 5.40 6.05
C ASN A 277 30.23 5.89 7.00
N GLY A 278 30.52 5.12 8.07
CA GLY A 278 31.52 5.47 9.08
C GLY A 278 31.09 6.54 10.09
N GLN A 279 29.88 7.05 9.98
CA GLN A 279 29.27 7.94 10.98
C GLN A 279 28.44 7.13 11.96
N SER A 280 28.49 7.47 13.24
CA SER A 280 27.68 6.87 14.29
C SER A 280 26.58 7.83 14.72
N LEU A 281 25.35 7.33 14.76
CA LEU A 281 24.16 8.03 15.21
C LEU A 281 23.55 7.31 16.40
N ALA A 282 23.16 8.04 17.43
CA ALA A 282 22.38 7.47 18.52
C ALA A 282 20.93 7.30 18.09
N ILE A 283 20.40 6.10 18.29
CA ILE A 283 19.02 5.72 17.99
C ILE A 283 18.40 5.00 19.19
N ASP A 284 17.10 4.88 19.22
CA ASP A 284 16.36 4.18 20.29
C ASP A 284 15.50 3.02 19.78
N ASN A 285 14.89 2.28 20.72
CA ASN A 285 13.97 1.18 20.45
C ASN A 285 12.51 1.61 20.32
N GLN A 286 12.20 2.92 20.33
CA GLN A 286 10.80 3.40 20.34
C GLN A 286 10.29 3.72 18.95
N GLN A 287 11.18 4.19 18.07
CA GLN A 287 10.79 4.65 16.74
C GLN A 287 11.42 3.77 15.64
N THR A 288 10.81 3.79 14.45
CA THR A 288 11.40 3.11 13.29
C THR A 288 12.66 3.82 12.84
N LEU A 289 13.58 3.06 12.25
CA LEU A 289 14.85 3.59 11.73
C LEU A 289 14.64 4.73 10.74
N LEU A 290 13.58 4.66 9.91
CA LEU A 290 13.26 5.72 8.97
C LEU A 290 12.99 7.06 9.68
N ILE A 291 12.19 7.05 10.75
CA ILE A 291 11.85 8.27 11.50
C ILE A 291 13.10 8.86 12.15
N GLN A 292 13.90 8.03 12.78
CA GLN A 292 15.10 8.47 13.49
C GLN A 292 16.17 9.03 12.53
N LEU A 293 16.36 8.39 11.38
CA LEU A 293 17.26 8.89 10.33
C LEU A 293 16.78 10.21 9.75
N GLN A 294 15.46 10.40 9.58
CA GLN A 294 14.88 11.66 9.13
C GLN A 294 15.05 12.79 10.16
N GLN A 295 14.85 12.48 11.44
CA GLN A 295 15.09 13.44 12.54
C GLN A 295 16.55 13.86 12.64
N ALA A 296 17.47 12.96 12.28
CA ALA A 296 18.90 13.22 12.21
C ALA A 296 19.35 13.82 10.86
N GLU A 297 18.39 14.26 10.03
CA GLU A 297 18.64 14.88 8.71
C GLU A 297 19.48 14.02 7.75
N GLN A 298 19.49 12.67 7.95
CA GLN A 298 20.19 11.78 7.05
C GLN A 298 19.44 11.63 5.72
N PRO A 299 20.14 11.63 4.58
CA PRO A 299 19.52 11.47 3.26
C PRO A 299 19.03 10.03 3.07
N VAL A 300 17.75 9.78 3.31
CA VAL A 300 17.13 8.45 3.14
C VAL A 300 16.11 8.48 2.00
N THR A 301 16.16 7.47 1.15
CA THR A 301 15.13 7.23 0.15
C THR A 301 13.98 6.47 0.80
N TYR A 302 12.76 6.97 0.66
CA TYR A 302 11.57 6.28 1.15
C TYR A 302 10.34 6.62 0.30
N GLY A 303 9.32 5.76 0.37
CA GLY A 303 8.07 5.95 -0.36
C GLY A 303 6.86 5.96 0.56
N CYS A 304 6.22 4.80 0.76
CA CYS A 304 4.94 4.68 1.48
C CYS A 304 5.06 4.88 3.00
N GLY A 305 6.21 4.58 3.61
CA GLY A 305 6.40 4.57 5.06
C GLY A 305 5.70 3.40 5.79
N MET A 306 5.23 2.38 5.06
CA MET A 306 4.37 1.30 5.58
C MET A 306 4.92 -0.11 5.32
N GLY A 307 6.16 -0.23 4.83
CA GLY A 307 6.77 -1.52 4.52
C GLY A 307 6.25 -2.20 3.24
N ILE A 308 5.55 -1.49 2.36
CA ILE A 308 4.87 -2.07 1.19
C ILE A 308 5.64 -1.78 -0.11
N CYS A 309 6.11 -0.54 -0.32
CA CYS A 309 6.69 -0.12 -1.61
C CYS A 309 8.17 -0.48 -1.77
N HIS A 310 8.82 -0.99 -0.75
CA HIS A 310 10.24 -1.37 -0.69
C HIS A 310 11.25 -0.25 -1.04
N GLN A 311 10.82 1.02 -1.17
CA GLN A 311 11.71 2.14 -1.51
C GLN A 311 12.64 2.55 -0.37
N CYS A 312 12.35 2.15 0.87
CA CYS A 312 13.20 2.36 2.03
C CYS A 312 14.03 1.10 2.39
N GLN A 313 14.21 0.19 1.44
CA GLN A 313 15.09 -0.96 1.66
C GLN A 313 16.54 -0.51 1.77
N CYS A 314 17.23 -1.10 2.74
CA CYS A 314 18.67 -0.98 2.89
C CYS A 314 19.28 -2.30 3.32
N VAL A 315 20.59 -2.42 3.20
CA VAL A 315 21.32 -3.58 3.70
C VAL A 315 21.72 -3.34 5.14
N LYS A 316 21.17 -4.14 6.07
CA LYS A 316 21.66 -4.25 7.44
C LYS A 316 22.88 -5.18 7.44
N LYS A 317 24.06 -4.65 7.78
CA LYS A 317 25.33 -5.39 7.85
C LYS A 317 25.48 -6.15 9.17
N ARG A 318 25.06 -5.53 10.28
CA ARG A 318 25.19 -6.07 11.63
C ARG A 318 24.05 -5.62 12.52
N GLY A 319 23.79 -6.40 13.58
CA GLY A 319 22.79 -6.11 14.59
C GLY A 319 21.41 -6.68 14.28
N VAL A 320 20.48 -6.47 15.16
CA VAL A 320 19.12 -7.02 15.11
C VAL A 320 18.09 -5.90 15.09
N VAL A 321 17.12 -6.01 14.21
CA VAL A 321 15.93 -5.15 14.17
C VAL A 321 14.67 -5.97 14.37
N ARG A 322 13.63 -5.35 14.90
CA ARG A 322 12.28 -5.91 14.97
C ARG A 322 11.42 -5.33 13.85
N ASP A 323 10.73 -6.18 13.11
CA ASP A 323 9.68 -5.73 12.19
C ASP A 323 8.46 -5.31 13.00
N THR A 324 8.04 -4.06 12.87
CA THR A 324 6.92 -3.49 13.65
C THR A 324 5.55 -4.06 13.26
N ARG A 325 5.45 -4.75 12.12
CA ARG A 325 4.21 -5.35 11.60
C ARG A 325 4.00 -6.76 12.15
N THR A 326 5.07 -7.54 12.21
CA THR A 326 5.01 -8.96 12.62
C THR A 326 5.52 -9.19 14.02
N GLY A 327 6.32 -8.26 14.57
CA GLY A 327 7.04 -8.43 15.83
C GLY A 327 8.27 -9.34 15.71
N GLU A 328 8.54 -9.91 14.54
CA GLU A 328 9.67 -10.82 14.31
C GLU A 328 11.02 -10.09 14.36
N LEU A 329 12.02 -10.79 14.84
CA LEU A 329 13.40 -10.32 14.88
C LEU A 329 14.13 -10.73 13.61
N SER A 330 14.95 -9.81 13.09
CA SER A 330 15.85 -10.13 11.99
C SER A 330 16.99 -11.05 12.46
N ASP A 331 17.66 -11.70 11.53
CA ASP A 331 18.97 -12.32 11.80
C ASP A 331 19.98 -11.25 12.24
N SER A 332 21.03 -11.62 12.97
CA SER A 332 22.16 -10.74 13.29
C SER A 332 23.11 -10.50 12.12
N ALA A 333 23.07 -11.37 11.10
CA ALA A 333 23.89 -11.30 9.89
C ALA A 333 23.38 -10.25 8.88
N GLU A 334 24.08 -10.15 7.76
CA GLU A 334 23.70 -9.27 6.66
C GLU A 334 22.33 -9.67 6.09
N GLN A 335 21.40 -8.71 6.05
CA GLN A 335 20.03 -8.91 5.59
C GLN A 335 19.45 -7.63 5.02
N LEU A 336 18.58 -7.74 3.99
CA LEU A 336 17.75 -6.64 3.52
C LEU A 336 16.65 -6.35 4.54
N ILE A 337 16.54 -5.09 4.97
CA ILE A 337 15.50 -4.60 5.86
C ILE A 337 14.79 -3.39 5.25
N GLN A 338 13.62 -3.06 5.77
CA GLN A 338 12.85 -1.88 5.38
C GLN A 338 12.87 -0.87 6.54
N LEU A 339 13.55 0.26 6.37
CA LEU A 339 13.72 1.27 7.41
C LEU A 339 12.42 1.73 8.07
N CYS A 340 11.33 1.80 7.29
CA CYS A 340 10.05 2.33 7.76
C CYS A 340 9.27 1.39 8.68
N VAL A 341 9.66 0.13 8.76
CA VAL A 341 9.03 -0.89 9.62
C VAL A 341 10.03 -1.62 10.50
N SER A 342 11.26 -1.16 10.57
CA SER A 342 12.31 -1.74 11.40
C SER A 342 12.62 -0.86 12.60
N GLN A 343 12.59 -1.44 13.81
CA GLN A 343 13.03 -0.82 15.08
C GLN A 343 14.33 -1.48 15.54
N ALA A 344 15.23 -0.69 16.12
CA ALA A 344 16.48 -1.21 16.69
C ALA A 344 16.22 -2.10 17.92
N VAL A 345 16.97 -3.18 18.03
CA VAL A 345 17.00 -4.07 19.19
C VAL A 345 18.45 -4.23 19.71
N THR A 346 19.42 -3.91 18.89
CA THR A 346 20.85 -3.86 19.23
C THR A 346 21.52 -2.73 18.46
N ASP A 347 22.80 -2.52 18.71
CA ASP A 347 23.64 -1.69 17.83
C ASP A 347 23.55 -2.20 16.39
N LEU A 348 23.50 -1.27 15.44
CA LEU A 348 23.26 -1.54 14.04
C LEU A 348 24.36 -0.96 13.13
N GLU A 349 24.64 -1.67 12.06
CA GLU A 349 25.39 -1.14 10.92
C GLU A 349 24.56 -1.34 9.65
N ILE A 350 24.30 -0.24 8.93
CA ILE A 350 23.51 -0.26 7.70
C ILE A 350 24.25 0.40 6.54
N GLN A 351 23.84 0.01 5.34
CA GLN A 351 24.23 0.64 4.07
C GLN A 351 22.94 1.08 3.36
N LEU A 352 22.76 2.40 3.24
CA LEU A 352 21.62 3.04 2.54
C LEU A 352 21.81 3.01 1.03
#